data_696f1a77e8074812b71b741bf240e7d8
#
_entry.id   696f1a77e8074812b71b741bf240e7d8
#
_cell.length_a   1.000
_cell.length_b   1.000
_cell.length_c   1.000
_cell.angle_alpha   90.00
_cell.angle_beta   90.00
_cell.angle_gamma   90.00
#
_symmetry.space_group_name_H-M   'P 1'
#
loop_
_entity.id
_entity.type
_entity.pdbx_description
1 polymer ?
#
loop_
_entity_poly.entity_id
_entity_poly.type
_entity_poly.pdbx_seq_one_letter_code
_entity_poly.pdbx_strand_id
1 'polypeptide(L)'
;MPITLDTLFMILGWAGAIAGVVAYAMVSRGRWTPTSAHFQLTNLVGAGLMAIVAAANGVWPSVAANLVWIVIGVQAVRLVLRARRARSAEPVPTAADVELAA
;
A
#
# COMPACT_ATOMS: atom_id res chain seq x y z
N MET A 1 -18.50 11.25 -27.16
CA MET A 1 -17.50 12.31 -27.04
C MET A 1 -16.11 11.71 -26.89
N PRO A 2 -15.11 12.25 -27.57
CA PRO A 2 -13.76 11.78 -27.33
C PRO A 2 -13.33 12.12 -25.90
N ILE A 3 -12.71 11.16 -25.24
CA ILE A 3 -12.14 11.36 -23.92
C ILE A 3 -10.88 12.22 -24.06
N THR A 4 -10.86 13.38 -23.44
CA THR A 4 -9.69 14.25 -23.44
C THR A 4 -8.67 13.74 -22.41
N LEU A 5 -7.43 14.18 -22.55
CA LEU A 5 -6.37 13.86 -21.58
C LEU A 5 -6.74 14.35 -20.17
N ASP A 6 -7.33 15.55 -20.07
CA ASP A 6 -7.80 16.09 -18.79
C ASP A 6 -8.87 15.21 -18.15
N THR A 7 -9.81 14.71 -18.95
CA THR A 7 -10.84 13.79 -18.47
C THR A 7 -10.20 12.48 -17.96
N LEU A 8 -9.22 11.96 -18.67
CA LEU A 8 -8.51 10.75 -18.26
C LEU A 8 -7.81 10.97 -16.91
N PHE A 9 -7.09 12.07 -16.75
CA PHE A 9 -6.42 12.40 -15.49
C PHE A 9 -7.41 12.59 -14.34
N MET A 10 -8.58 13.18 -14.64
CA MET A 10 -9.63 13.31 -13.62
C MET A 10 -10.14 11.94 -13.16
N ILE A 11 -10.38 11.02 -14.08
CA ILE A 11 -10.81 9.66 -13.76
C ILE A 11 -9.75 8.94 -12.92
N LEU A 12 -8.48 9.03 -13.32
CA LEU A 12 -7.37 8.41 -12.59
C LEU A 12 -7.23 9.00 -11.19
N GLY A 13 -7.39 10.31 -11.04
CA GLY A 13 -7.35 10.97 -9.74
C GLY A 13 -8.45 10.51 -8.81
N TRP A 14 -9.68 10.40 -9.31
CA TRP A 14 -10.80 9.85 -8.55
C TRP A 14 -10.58 8.39 -8.17
N ALA A 15 -10.07 7.59 -9.09
CA ALA A 15 -9.75 6.18 -8.82
C ALA A 15 -8.73 6.06 -7.68
N GLY A 16 -7.67 6.89 -7.72
CA GLY A 16 -6.65 6.92 -6.67
C GLY A 16 -7.23 7.35 -5.31
N ALA A 17 -8.07 8.38 -5.30
CA ALA A 17 -8.72 8.87 -4.09
C ALA A 17 -9.65 7.81 -3.48
N ILE A 18 -10.45 7.16 -4.31
CA ILE A 18 -11.36 6.09 -3.86
C ILE A 18 -10.55 4.92 -3.32
N ALA A 19 -9.46 4.53 -3.98
CA ALA A 19 -8.58 3.45 -3.50
C ALA A 19 -8.05 3.77 -2.10
N GLY A 20 -7.62 5.01 -1.86
CA GLY A 20 -7.15 5.44 -0.54
C GLY A 20 -8.24 5.36 0.53
N VAL A 21 -9.44 5.80 0.21
CA VAL A 21 -10.59 5.73 1.13
C VAL A 21 -10.96 4.29 1.44
N VAL A 22 -10.99 3.43 0.42
CA VAL A 22 -11.28 2.00 0.59
C VAL A 22 -10.23 1.35 1.50
N ALA A 23 -8.95 1.60 1.26
CA ALA A 23 -7.87 1.06 2.08
C ALA A 23 -8.02 1.46 3.54
N TYR A 24 -8.28 2.75 3.79
CA TYR A 24 -8.50 3.26 5.13
C TYR A 24 -9.73 2.64 5.80
N ALA A 25 -10.84 2.55 5.07
CA ALA A 25 -12.07 1.95 5.57
C ALA A 25 -11.89 0.48 5.94
N MET A 26 -11.16 -0.28 5.12
CA MET A 26 -10.90 -1.70 5.38
C MET A 26 -10.03 -1.90 6.62
N VAL A 27 -9.04 -1.05 6.83
CA VAL A 27 -8.23 -1.06 8.05
C VAL A 27 -9.07 -0.67 9.28
N SER A 28 -9.89 0.38 9.15
CA SER A 28 -10.75 0.86 10.24
C SER A 28 -11.77 -0.18 10.68
N ARG A 29 -12.23 -1.01 9.76
CA ARG A 29 -13.18 -2.10 10.05
C ARG A 29 -12.49 -3.38 10.51
N GLY A 30 -11.16 -3.38 10.61
CA GLY A 30 -10.40 -4.55 11.05
C GLY A 30 -10.30 -5.67 10.01
N ARG A 31 -10.72 -5.43 8.77
CA ARG A 31 -10.63 -6.43 7.69
C ARG A 31 -9.23 -6.52 7.10
N TRP A 32 -8.53 -5.39 7.04
CA TRP A 32 -7.15 -5.32 6.62
C TRP A 32 -6.30 -4.78 7.75
N THR A 33 -5.04 -5.20 7.79
CA THR A 33 -4.04 -4.60 8.67
C THR A 33 -3.13 -3.70 7.87
N PRO A 34 -2.50 -2.69 8.50
CA PRO A 34 -1.53 -1.82 7.78
C PRO A 34 -0.36 -2.59 7.18
N THR A 35 -0.09 -3.79 7.67
CA THR A 35 0.98 -4.67 7.16
C THR A 35 0.49 -5.70 6.14
N SER A 36 -0.80 -5.70 5.80
CA SER A 36 -1.35 -6.65 4.83
C SER A 36 -0.96 -6.26 3.41
N ALA A 37 -0.81 -7.27 2.55
CA ALA A 37 -0.52 -7.06 1.14
C ALA A 37 -1.64 -6.27 0.44
N HIS A 38 -2.90 -6.57 0.78
CA HIS A 38 -4.06 -5.88 0.21
C HIS A 38 -4.02 -4.39 0.50
N PHE A 39 -3.75 -4.01 1.76
CA PHE A 39 -3.64 -2.60 2.14
C PHE A 39 -2.49 -1.92 1.40
N GLN A 40 -1.30 -2.51 1.41
CA GLN A 40 -0.13 -1.89 0.81
C GLN A 40 -0.25 -1.75 -0.71
N LEU A 41 -0.77 -2.77 -1.40
CA LEU A 41 -0.99 -2.69 -2.84
C LEU A 41 -2.01 -1.61 -3.20
N THR A 42 -3.14 -1.57 -2.49
CA THR A 42 -4.17 -0.55 -2.72
C THR A 42 -3.62 0.85 -2.44
N ASN A 43 -2.88 1.01 -1.37
CA ASN A 43 -2.24 2.27 -1.00
C ASN A 43 -1.22 2.73 -2.05
N LEU A 44 -0.35 1.82 -2.51
CA LEU A 44 0.67 2.13 -3.52
C LEU A 44 0.04 2.51 -4.86
N VAL A 45 -0.98 1.78 -5.29
CA VAL A 45 -1.71 2.11 -6.52
C VAL A 45 -2.38 3.47 -6.40
N GLY A 46 -3.07 3.73 -5.29
CA GLY A 46 -3.72 5.02 -5.03
C GLY A 46 -2.72 6.17 -5.03
N ALA A 47 -1.63 6.05 -4.29
CA ALA A 47 -0.60 7.09 -4.20
C ALA A 47 0.10 7.30 -5.55
N GLY A 48 0.36 6.22 -6.30
CA GLY A 48 0.93 6.30 -7.64
C GLY A 48 0.04 7.08 -8.60
N LEU A 49 -1.26 6.76 -8.63
CA LEU A 49 -2.23 7.47 -9.47
C LEU A 49 -2.33 8.95 -9.08
N MET A 50 -2.39 9.24 -7.79
CA MET A 50 -2.44 10.63 -7.30
C MET A 50 -1.16 11.40 -7.66
N ALA A 51 0.01 10.76 -7.57
CA ALA A 51 1.27 11.40 -7.96
C ALA A 51 1.30 11.73 -9.44
N ILE A 52 0.84 10.83 -10.31
CA ILE A 52 0.80 11.05 -11.76
C ILE A 52 -0.13 12.21 -12.10
N VAL A 53 -1.33 12.22 -11.53
CA VAL A 53 -2.32 13.28 -11.75
C VAL A 53 -1.79 14.62 -11.25
N ALA A 54 -1.20 14.65 -10.06
CA ALA A 54 -0.62 15.86 -9.50
C ALA A 54 0.51 16.41 -10.37
N ALA A 55 1.39 15.53 -10.85
CA ALA A 55 2.48 15.93 -11.74
C ALA A 55 1.95 16.51 -13.06
N ALA A 56 0.95 15.89 -13.65
CA ALA A 56 0.33 16.35 -14.90
C ALA A 56 -0.32 17.73 -14.75
N ASN A 57 -0.79 18.07 -13.54
CA ASN A 57 -1.43 19.36 -13.27
C ASN A 57 -0.47 20.37 -12.60
N GLY A 58 0.79 20.03 -12.45
CA GLY A 58 1.79 20.93 -11.85
C GLY A 58 1.62 21.16 -10.35
N VAL A 59 0.91 20.29 -9.65
CA VAL A 59 0.69 20.40 -8.21
C VAL A 59 1.83 19.70 -7.46
N TRP A 60 2.97 20.35 -7.42
CA TRP A 60 4.21 19.76 -6.93
C TRP A 60 4.20 19.37 -5.44
N PRO A 61 3.59 20.16 -4.52
CA PRO A 61 3.48 19.70 -3.13
C PRO A 61 2.74 18.36 -2.99
N SER A 62 1.71 18.15 -3.80
CA SER A 62 0.98 16.89 -3.82
C SER A 62 1.83 15.74 -4.38
N VAL A 63 2.63 16.02 -5.41
CA VAL A 63 3.60 15.04 -5.93
C VAL A 63 4.55 14.61 -4.83
N ALA A 64 5.14 15.56 -4.12
CA ALA A 64 6.07 15.28 -3.03
C ALA A 64 5.41 14.45 -1.93
N ALA A 65 4.22 14.81 -1.50
CA ALA A 65 3.48 14.07 -0.46
C ALA A 65 3.19 12.62 -0.89
N ASN A 66 2.75 12.42 -2.13
CA ASN A 66 2.44 11.07 -2.63
C ASN A 66 3.70 10.24 -2.83
N LEU A 67 4.83 10.85 -3.23
CA LEU A 67 6.12 10.15 -3.32
C LEU A 67 6.61 9.69 -1.94
N VAL A 68 6.46 10.51 -0.90
CA VAL A 68 6.77 10.11 0.48
C VAL A 68 5.91 8.92 0.89
N TRP A 69 4.62 8.96 0.58
CA TRP A 69 3.69 7.86 0.86
C TRP A 69 4.10 6.56 0.16
N ILE A 70 4.53 6.66 -1.11
CA ILE A 70 5.02 5.53 -1.88
C ILE A 70 6.27 4.92 -1.23
N VAL A 71 7.22 5.75 -0.83
CA VAL A 71 8.44 5.29 -0.15
C VAL A 71 8.11 4.55 1.14
N ILE A 72 7.22 5.11 1.95
CA ILE A 72 6.77 4.47 3.19
C ILE A 72 6.09 3.13 2.89
N GLY A 73 5.23 3.08 1.89
CA GLY A 73 4.55 1.85 1.48
C GLY A 73 5.49 0.77 0.98
N VAL A 74 6.49 1.14 0.17
CA VAL A 74 7.52 0.21 -0.32
C VAL A 74 8.35 -0.35 0.85
N GLN A 75 8.74 0.50 1.79
CA GLN A 75 9.46 0.05 2.99
C GLN A 75 8.62 -0.92 3.81
N ALA A 76 7.33 -0.63 4.00
CA ALA A 76 6.41 -1.51 4.72
C ALA A 76 6.30 -2.88 4.05
N VAL A 77 6.19 -2.92 2.72
CA VAL A 77 6.16 -4.18 1.96
C VAL A 77 7.48 -4.96 2.15
N ARG A 78 8.62 -4.28 2.06
CA ARG A 78 9.92 -4.91 2.28
C ARG A 78 10.03 -5.54 3.65
N LEU A 79 9.60 -4.84 4.68
CA LEU A 79 9.63 -5.35 6.05
C LEU A 79 8.74 -6.58 6.23
N VAL A 80 7.55 -6.56 5.64
CA VAL A 80 6.63 -7.71 5.66
C VAL A 80 7.25 -8.91 4.95
N LEU A 81 7.85 -8.70 3.77
CA LEU A 81 8.50 -9.78 3.01
C LEU A 81 9.70 -10.36 3.76
N ARG A 82 10.50 -9.51 4.41
CA ARG A 82 11.62 -9.96 5.24
C ARG A 82 11.14 -10.79 6.43
N ALA A 83 10.07 -10.35 7.09
CA ALA A 83 9.49 -11.09 8.21
C ALA A 83 8.94 -12.46 7.77
N ARG A 84 8.30 -12.53 6.61
CA ARG A 84 7.82 -13.80 6.04
C ARG A 84 8.96 -14.74 5.69
N ARG A 85 10.05 -14.23 5.10
CA ARG A 85 11.24 -15.01 4.80
C ARG A 85 11.89 -15.55 6.05
N ALA A 86 12.00 -14.73 7.10
CA ALA A 86 12.55 -15.15 8.38
C ALA A 86 11.72 -16.26 9.02
N ARG A 87 10.39 -16.17 8.97
CA ARG A 87 9.49 -17.23 9.46
C ARG A 87 9.65 -18.53 8.69
N SER A 88 9.78 -18.44 7.37
CA SER A 88 9.97 -19.61 6.51
C SER A 88 11.32 -20.29 6.75
N ALA A 89 12.33 -19.53 7.18
CA ALA A 89 13.67 -20.04 7.49
C ALA A 89 13.78 -20.59 8.91
N GLU A 90 12.83 -20.30 9.81
CA GLU A 90 12.82 -20.83 11.17
C GLU A 90 12.57 -22.35 11.14
N PRO A 91 13.38 -23.13 11.89
CA PRO A 91 13.12 -24.56 12.00
C PRO A 91 11.78 -24.81 12.69
N VAL A 92 11.07 -25.84 12.23
CA VAL A 92 9.83 -26.27 12.89
C VAL A 92 10.16 -26.69 14.31
N PRO A 93 9.43 -26.19 15.35
CA PRO A 93 9.67 -26.61 16.74
C PRO A 93 9.51 -28.12 16.90
N THR A 94 10.46 -28.75 17.57
CA THR A 94 10.35 -30.16 17.93
C THR A 94 9.45 -30.31 19.15
N ALA A 95 9.01 -31.56 19.41
CA ALA A 95 8.22 -31.84 20.61
C ALA A 95 8.96 -31.42 21.89
N ALA A 96 10.29 -31.58 21.91
CA ALA A 96 11.10 -31.15 23.04
C ALA A 96 11.08 -29.62 23.24
N ASP A 97 11.13 -28.85 22.15
CA ASP A 97 11.06 -27.39 22.18
C ASP A 97 9.72 -26.91 22.71
N VAL A 98 8.63 -27.54 22.30
CA VAL A 98 7.28 -27.22 22.78
C VAL A 98 7.13 -27.56 24.26
N GLU A 99 7.67 -28.70 24.70
CA GLU A 99 7.64 -29.12 26.09
C GLU A 99 8.41 -28.15 27.00
N LEU A 100 9.59 -27.67 26.56
CA LEU A 100 10.39 -26.70 27.31
C LEU A 100 9.71 -25.34 27.43
N ALA A 101 8.88 -24.95 26.46
CA ALA A 101 8.14 -23.69 26.45
C ALA A 101 6.87 -23.73 27.32
N ALA A 102 6.41 -24.91 27.73
CA ALA A 102 5.18 -25.08 28.50
C ALA A 102 5.34 -24.66 29.99
#